data_16e1408072a05270703aeab93afca364
#
_entry.id   16e1408072a05270703aeab93afca364
#
_cell.length_a   1.000
_cell.length_b   1.000
_cell.length_c   1.000
_cell.angle_alpha   90.00
_cell.angle_beta   90.00
_cell.angle_gamma   90.00
#
_symmetry.space_group_name_H-M   'P 1'
#
loop_
_entity.id
_entity.type
_entity.pdbx_description
1 polymer ?
#
loop_
_entity_poly.entity_id
_entity_poly.type
_entity_poly.pdbx_seq_one_letter_code
_entity_poly.pdbx_strand_id
1 'polypeptide(L)'
;TEEPDVFIEDYFLGDLGLSYDLVGHEFSLDEDRNQCVLTLVYTLKEGGRWLDNSFLVRAPLLVFNKNPFKADKREHTIDFSYPFTYHSIVTLHPLNMTLDMVPPEEISRDVGGAAFRLGIHVEGENAVVESILKVMQPQFEPSKYADLKGLFEQVAAAHSEDVVFAPKRVLE
;
A
#
# COMPACT_ATOMS: atom_id res chain seq x y z
N THR A 1 7.67 -26.81 8.50
CA THR A 1 7.84 -25.33 8.56
C THR A 1 8.26 -24.89 7.18
N GLU A 2 7.39 -24.16 6.49
CA GLU A 2 7.69 -23.51 5.22
C GLU A 2 8.92 -22.61 5.37
N GLU A 3 9.76 -22.54 4.35
CA GLU A 3 10.86 -21.61 4.35
C GLU A 3 10.29 -20.16 4.35
N PRO A 4 10.86 -19.22 5.12
CA PRO A 4 10.33 -17.86 5.25
C PRO A 4 10.11 -17.16 3.90
N ASP A 5 10.98 -17.39 2.93
CA ASP A 5 10.90 -16.80 1.59
C ASP A 5 9.64 -17.26 0.84
N VAL A 6 9.33 -18.57 0.89
CA VAL A 6 8.12 -19.14 0.26
C VAL A 6 6.86 -18.55 0.90
N PHE A 7 6.83 -18.43 2.23
CA PHE A 7 5.71 -17.82 2.93
C PHE A 7 5.51 -16.36 2.55
N ILE A 8 6.61 -15.58 2.44
CA ILE A 8 6.54 -14.17 2.03
C ILE A 8 6.05 -14.06 0.59
N GLU A 9 6.59 -14.86 -0.32
CA GLU A 9 6.19 -14.86 -1.73
C GLU A 9 4.71 -15.21 -1.89
N ASP A 10 4.25 -16.29 -1.28
CA ASP A 10 2.87 -16.75 -1.44
C ASP A 10 1.85 -15.85 -0.73
N TYR A 11 2.17 -15.37 0.47
CA TYR A 11 1.19 -14.69 1.31
C TYR A 11 1.14 -13.18 1.11
N PHE A 12 2.28 -12.54 0.86
CA PHE A 12 2.34 -11.09 0.72
C PHE A 12 2.47 -10.63 -0.72
N LEU A 13 3.17 -11.38 -1.55
CA LEU A 13 3.54 -10.92 -2.87
C LEU A 13 2.72 -11.57 -3.98
N GLY A 14 2.20 -12.78 -3.77
CA GLY A 14 1.43 -13.52 -4.77
C GLY A 14 0.16 -12.80 -5.26
N ASP A 15 -0.48 -12.02 -4.40
CA ASP A 15 -1.70 -11.25 -4.73
C ASP A 15 -1.44 -9.93 -5.47
N LEU A 16 -0.18 -9.48 -5.59
CA LEU A 16 0.15 -8.21 -6.23
C LEU A 16 0.07 -8.25 -7.76
N GLY A 17 0.12 -9.44 -8.36
CA GLY A 17 0.14 -9.62 -9.82
C GLY A 17 1.38 -9.01 -10.48
N LEU A 18 2.46 -8.84 -9.72
CA LEU A 18 3.74 -8.29 -10.14
C LEU A 18 4.78 -9.40 -10.20
N SER A 19 5.71 -9.33 -11.15
CA SER A 19 6.87 -10.20 -11.21
C SER A 19 8.09 -9.50 -10.61
N TYR A 20 8.66 -10.10 -9.57
CA TYR A 20 9.82 -9.55 -8.84
C TYR A 20 10.75 -10.67 -8.42
N ASP A 21 11.99 -10.31 -8.08
CA ASP A 21 12.93 -11.14 -7.34
C ASP A 21 13.06 -10.60 -5.93
N LEU A 22 12.76 -11.42 -4.93
CA LEU A 22 13.06 -11.11 -3.54
C LEU A 22 14.58 -11.12 -3.35
N VAL A 23 15.14 -9.99 -2.93
CA VAL A 23 16.58 -9.82 -2.70
C VAL A 23 16.92 -10.08 -1.23
N GLY A 24 16.00 -9.75 -0.34
CA GLY A 24 16.16 -9.97 1.09
C GLY A 24 14.92 -9.57 1.89
N HIS A 25 14.85 -10.08 3.10
CA HIS A 25 13.80 -9.72 4.05
C HIS A 25 14.36 -9.61 5.47
N GLU A 26 13.67 -8.83 6.29
CA GLU A 26 13.91 -8.74 7.73
C GLU A 26 12.56 -8.67 8.44
N PHE A 27 12.43 -9.43 9.52
CA PHE A 27 11.25 -9.43 10.36
C PHE A 27 11.65 -9.07 11.79
N SER A 28 10.94 -8.13 12.40
CA SER A 28 11.10 -7.80 13.81
C SER A 28 9.76 -7.71 14.52
N LEU A 29 9.73 -8.17 15.78
CA LEU A 29 8.58 -8.12 16.66
C LEU A 29 8.97 -7.31 17.90
N ASP A 30 8.25 -6.23 18.16
CA ASP A 30 8.33 -5.45 19.40
C ASP A 30 7.09 -5.79 20.25
N GLU A 31 7.26 -6.71 21.20
CA GLU A 31 6.17 -7.18 22.06
C GLU A 31 5.66 -6.08 22.99
N ASP A 32 6.54 -5.18 23.43
CA ASP A 32 6.16 -4.09 24.35
C ASP A 32 5.24 -3.08 23.66
N ARG A 33 5.43 -2.87 22.35
CA ARG A 33 4.61 -1.98 21.52
C ARG A 33 3.51 -2.71 20.76
N ASN A 34 3.45 -4.04 20.86
CA ASN A 34 2.59 -4.88 20.04
C ASN A 34 2.71 -4.55 18.55
N GLN A 35 3.94 -4.43 18.08
CA GLN A 35 4.28 -4.02 16.73
C GLN A 35 5.09 -5.10 16.03
N CYS A 36 4.68 -5.42 14.80
CA CYS A 36 5.41 -6.29 13.89
C CYS A 36 5.87 -5.46 12.67
N VAL A 37 7.14 -5.57 12.31
CA VAL A 37 7.71 -4.92 11.13
C VAL A 37 8.27 -5.98 10.20
N LEU A 38 7.82 -5.96 8.96
CA LEU A 38 8.36 -6.76 7.86
C LEU A 38 8.99 -5.81 6.85
N THR A 39 10.29 -5.95 6.64
CA THR A 39 11.04 -5.23 5.61
C THR A 39 11.32 -6.17 4.45
N LEU A 40 10.95 -5.80 3.24
CA LEU A 40 11.22 -6.55 2.02
C LEU A 40 12.05 -5.71 1.07
N VAL A 41 13.09 -6.31 0.51
CA VAL A 41 13.88 -5.73 -0.58
C VAL A 41 13.73 -6.62 -1.80
N TYR A 42 13.25 -6.06 -2.90
CA TYR A 42 13.02 -6.82 -4.12
C TYR A 42 13.30 -5.99 -5.37
N THR A 43 13.60 -6.68 -6.46
CA THR A 43 13.73 -6.09 -7.79
C THR A 43 12.48 -6.38 -8.59
N LEU A 44 11.81 -5.34 -9.07
CA LEU A 44 10.65 -5.47 -9.93
C LEU A 44 11.12 -5.84 -11.36
N LYS A 45 10.75 -7.04 -11.83
CA LYS A 45 11.04 -7.51 -13.18
C LYS A 45 9.99 -7.04 -14.19
N GLU A 46 8.73 -7.20 -13.80
CA GLU A 46 7.58 -6.82 -14.61
C GLU A 46 6.57 -6.16 -13.67
N GLY A 47 6.01 -5.03 -14.02
CA GLY A 47 5.04 -4.31 -13.17
C GLY A 47 5.00 -2.82 -13.44
N GLY A 48 5.92 -2.36 -14.27
CA GLY A 48 5.84 -1.04 -14.86
C GLY A 48 5.44 -1.13 -16.33
N ARG A 49 4.86 -0.06 -16.82
CA ARG A 49 4.48 0.08 -18.23
C ARG A 49 4.93 1.43 -18.77
N TRP A 50 5.34 1.43 -20.01
CA TRP A 50 5.59 2.65 -20.74
C TRP A 50 4.28 3.21 -21.32
N LEU A 51 4.06 4.49 -21.10
CA LEU A 51 3.01 5.27 -21.76
C LEU A 51 3.68 6.53 -22.33
N ASP A 52 3.81 6.57 -23.65
CA ASP A 52 4.60 7.59 -24.35
C ASP A 52 6.04 7.67 -23.79
N ASN A 53 6.42 8.79 -23.19
CA ASN A 53 7.74 9.00 -22.60
C ASN A 53 7.75 8.85 -21.07
N SER A 54 6.70 8.29 -20.50
CA SER A 54 6.55 8.10 -19.04
C SER A 54 6.53 6.62 -18.69
N PHE A 55 7.20 6.27 -17.60
CA PHE A 55 7.17 4.93 -17.02
C PHE A 55 6.28 4.92 -15.79
N LEU A 56 5.23 4.14 -15.84
CA LEU A 56 4.24 4.01 -14.79
C LEU A 56 4.52 2.75 -13.98
N VAL A 57 4.61 2.90 -12.66
CA VAL A 57 4.81 1.77 -11.75
C VAL A 57 3.86 1.88 -10.57
N ARG A 58 3.21 0.78 -10.23
CA ARG A 58 2.39 0.71 -9.02
C ARG A 58 3.25 0.40 -7.81
N ALA A 59 3.09 1.18 -6.74
CA ALA A 59 3.70 0.84 -5.47
C ALA A 59 3.03 -0.43 -4.90
N PRO A 60 3.81 -1.47 -4.56
CA PRO A 60 3.27 -2.71 -4.02
C PRO A 60 2.86 -2.55 -2.55
N LEU A 61 1.73 -1.92 -2.32
CA LEU A 61 1.13 -1.79 -1.00
C LEU A 61 0.39 -3.09 -0.67
N LEU A 62 0.89 -3.83 0.31
CA LEU A 62 0.55 -5.24 0.56
C LEU A 62 -0.85 -5.47 1.13
N VAL A 63 -1.55 -4.42 1.58
CA VAL A 63 -2.78 -4.60 2.35
C VAL A 63 -3.95 -3.87 1.70
N PHE A 64 -5.09 -4.56 1.61
CA PHE A 64 -6.36 -3.99 1.11
C PHE A 64 -6.30 -3.42 -0.32
N ASN A 65 -5.72 -4.16 -1.25
CA ASN A 65 -5.81 -3.87 -2.69
C ASN A 65 -7.22 -4.08 -3.27
N LYS A 66 -8.15 -4.62 -2.48
CA LYS A 66 -9.56 -4.80 -2.80
C LYS A 66 -10.43 -4.42 -1.60
N ASN A 67 -11.60 -3.83 -1.88
CA ASN A 67 -12.55 -3.53 -0.82
C ASN A 67 -13.16 -4.83 -0.24
N PRO A 68 -13.01 -5.10 1.08
CA PRO A 68 -13.60 -6.28 1.71
C PRO A 68 -15.13 -6.18 1.86
N PHE A 69 -15.70 -4.98 1.77
CA PHE A 69 -17.13 -4.72 1.96
C PHE A 69 -17.89 -4.80 0.63
N LYS A 70 -18.47 -5.98 0.34
CA LYS A 70 -19.15 -6.24 -0.95
C LYS A 70 -20.65 -5.95 -0.94
N ALA A 71 -21.31 -6.07 0.23
CA ALA A 71 -22.75 -5.87 0.35
C ALA A 71 -23.14 -4.38 0.18
N ASP A 72 -24.39 -4.11 -0.18
CA ASP A 72 -24.88 -2.73 -0.27
C ASP A 72 -25.26 -2.16 1.11
N LYS A 73 -25.66 -3.01 2.04
CA LYS A 73 -26.00 -2.64 3.43
C LYS A 73 -25.65 -3.78 4.38
N ARG A 74 -25.56 -3.45 5.66
CA ARG A 74 -25.46 -4.41 6.77
C ARG A 74 -26.53 -4.15 7.82
N GLU A 75 -27.02 -5.22 8.43
CA GLU A 75 -28.02 -5.18 9.51
C GLU A 75 -27.40 -5.54 10.87
N HIS A 76 -26.19 -6.10 10.84
CA HIS A 76 -25.45 -6.53 12.04
C HIS A 76 -24.20 -5.68 12.23
N THR A 77 -23.75 -5.59 13.47
CA THR A 77 -22.49 -4.98 13.87
C THR A 77 -21.34 -5.48 13.00
N ILE A 78 -20.48 -4.57 12.59
CA ILE A 78 -19.25 -4.88 11.86
C ILE A 78 -18.17 -5.11 12.93
N ASP A 79 -17.56 -6.29 12.91
CA ASP A 79 -16.55 -6.69 13.88
C ASP A 79 -15.22 -6.97 13.17
N PHE A 80 -14.19 -6.24 13.57
CA PHE A 80 -12.80 -6.41 13.14
C PHE A 80 -11.98 -7.26 14.11
N SER A 81 -12.61 -7.81 15.16
CA SER A 81 -12.01 -8.57 16.26
C SER A 81 -11.08 -7.75 17.15
N TYR A 82 -10.25 -6.86 16.62
CA TYR A 82 -9.34 -5.99 17.37
C TYR A 82 -9.02 -4.69 16.60
N PRO A 83 -8.65 -3.61 17.33
CA PRO A 83 -8.11 -2.41 16.69
C PRO A 83 -6.74 -2.70 16.04
N PHE A 84 -6.46 -2.10 14.89
CA PHE A 84 -5.18 -2.29 14.21
C PHE A 84 -4.72 -1.04 13.47
N THR A 85 -3.44 -1.01 13.17
CA THR A 85 -2.84 -0.04 12.25
C THR A 85 -1.97 -0.79 11.26
N TYR A 86 -2.24 -0.59 9.97
CA TYR A 86 -1.32 -0.96 8.90
C TYR A 86 -0.59 0.29 8.44
N HIS A 87 0.73 0.26 8.50
CA HIS A 87 1.61 1.31 8.04
C HIS A 87 2.58 0.71 7.04
N SER A 88 2.47 1.12 5.79
CA SER A 88 3.31 0.66 4.69
C SER A 88 4.13 1.82 4.15
N ILE A 89 5.42 1.61 3.99
CA ILE A 89 6.34 2.55 3.36
C ILE A 89 7.01 1.80 2.20
N VAL A 90 6.82 2.29 0.99
CA VAL A 90 7.43 1.73 -0.22
C VAL A 90 8.36 2.77 -0.82
N THR A 91 9.65 2.47 -0.85
CA THR A 91 10.65 3.30 -1.50
C THR A 91 10.96 2.74 -2.89
N LEU A 92 10.62 3.50 -3.91
CA LEU A 92 10.91 3.16 -5.30
C LEU A 92 12.23 3.81 -5.70
N HIS A 93 13.21 2.99 -6.10
CA HIS A 93 14.54 3.41 -6.57
C HIS A 93 14.57 3.34 -8.10
N PRO A 94 14.33 4.45 -8.82
CA PRO A 94 14.32 4.45 -10.26
C PRO A 94 15.75 4.43 -10.82
N LEU A 95 16.07 3.48 -11.69
CA LEU A 95 17.35 3.43 -12.39
C LEU A 95 17.28 4.32 -13.65
N ASN A 96 18.10 5.38 -13.69
CA ASN A 96 18.17 6.33 -14.83
C ASN A 96 16.85 7.04 -15.17
N MET A 97 15.97 7.19 -14.19
CA MET A 97 14.72 7.94 -14.32
C MET A 97 14.59 8.98 -13.21
N THR A 98 13.69 9.93 -13.39
CA THR A 98 13.29 10.91 -12.38
C THR A 98 11.79 10.84 -12.19
N LEU A 99 11.29 11.22 -11.03
CA LEU A 99 9.86 11.37 -10.81
C LEU A 99 9.33 12.47 -11.75
N ASP A 100 8.39 12.14 -12.62
CA ASP A 100 7.87 13.04 -13.66
C ASP A 100 6.68 13.85 -13.14
N MET A 101 5.90 13.26 -12.28
CA MET A 101 4.71 13.87 -11.72
C MET A 101 4.77 13.81 -10.20
N VAL A 102 4.70 14.98 -9.56
CA VAL A 102 4.41 15.03 -8.14
C VAL A 102 2.97 14.52 -8.00
N PRO A 103 2.74 13.43 -7.30
CA PRO A 103 1.40 12.90 -7.13
C PRO A 103 0.50 13.95 -6.50
N PRO A 104 -0.83 13.79 -6.62
CA PRO A 104 -1.76 14.70 -5.98
C PRO A 104 -1.48 14.80 -4.48
N GLU A 105 -1.92 15.91 -3.91
CA GLU A 105 -1.90 16.15 -2.47
C GLU A 105 -2.34 14.90 -1.69
N GLU A 106 -1.83 14.78 -0.48
CA GLU A 106 -2.16 13.67 0.44
C GLU A 106 -3.64 13.27 0.38
N ILE A 107 -3.90 12.01 0.07
CA ILE A 107 -5.24 11.43 0.13
C ILE A 107 -5.51 11.08 1.58
N SER A 108 -6.56 11.64 2.19
CA SER A 108 -6.96 11.30 3.55
C SER A 108 -8.46 11.17 3.71
N ARG A 109 -8.89 10.29 4.62
CA ARG A 109 -10.29 10.13 5.02
C ARG A 109 -10.38 9.64 6.45
N ASP A 110 -11.30 10.21 7.22
CA ASP A 110 -11.68 9.78 8.57
C ASP A 110 -13.20 9.57 8.62
N VAL A 111 -13.64 8.45 9.17
CA VAL A 111 -15.07 8.09 9.28
C VAL A 111 -15.52 7.90 10.72
N GLY A 112 -14.73 8.38 11.66
CA GLY A 112 -15.00 8.23 13.10
C GLY A 112 -14.76 6.80 13.57
N GLY A 113 -13.55 6.53 14.08
CA GLY A 113 -13.11 5.22 14.54
C GLY A 113 -12.31 4.42 13.51
N ALA A 114 -12.26 4.86 12.24
CA ALA A 114 -11.31 4.37 11.24
C ALA A 114 -10.84 5.52 10.35
N ALA A 115 -9.55 5.51 9.98
CA ALA A 115 -8.94 6.57 9.18
C ALA A 115 -7.93 6.00 8.19
N PHE A 116 -7.79 6.65 7.04
CA PHE A 116 -6.83 6.34 6.00
C PHE A 116 -6.07 7.58 5.57
N ARG A 117 -4.78 7.41 5.30
CA ARG A 117 -3.92 8.43 4.70
C ARG A 117 -2.95 7.76 3.73
N LEU A 118 -2.78 8.35 2.55
CA LEU A 118 -1.72 8.01 1.61
C LEU A 118 -1.05 9.30 1.15
N GLY A 119 0.27 9.33 1.20
CA GLY A 119 1.10 10.40 0.70
C GLY A 119 2.23 9.84 -0.17
N ILE A 120 2.67 10.63 -1.14
CA ILE A 120 3.86 10.33 -1.94
C ILE A 120 4.77 11.55 -1.87
N HIS A 121 6.04 11.32 -1.56
CA HIS A 121 7.04 12.37 -1.49
C HIS A 121 8.36 11.91 -2.10
N VAL A 122 9.27 12.86 -2.29
CA VAL A 122 10.58 12.60 -2.90
C VAL A 122 11.66 12.66 -1.83
N GLU A 123 12.48 11.60 -1.77
CA GLU A 123 13.68 11.56 -0.95
C GLU A 123 14.90 11.34 -1.84
N GLY A 124 15.66 12.40 -2.11
CA GLY A 124 16.76 12.36 -3.08
C GLY A 124 16.23 12.08 -4.50
N GLU A 125 16.61 10.94 -5.08
CA GLU A 125 16.12 10.49 -6.38
C GLU A 125 14.95 9.47 -6.27
N ASN A 126 14.55 9.11 -5.06
CA ASN A 126 13.56 8.07 -4.80
C ASN A 126 12.17 8.67 -4.64
N ALA A 127 11.16 7.90 -5.04
CA ALA A 127 9.78 8.18 -4.66
C ALA A 127 9.41 7.31 -3.45
N VAL A 128 8.92 7.94 -2.39
CA VAL A 128 8.46 7.25 -1.18
C VAL A 128 6.94 7.35 -1.11
N VAL A 129 6.29 6.20 -1.11
CA VAL A 129 4.84 6.06 -0.96
C VAL A 129 4.57 5.60 0.47
N GLU A 130 3.89 6.42 1.26
CA GLU A 130 3.48 6.10 2.62
C GLU A 130 1.98 5.92 2.69
N SER A 131 1.52 4.78 3.21
CA SER A 131 0.11 4.46 3.40
C SER A 131 -0.15 4.05 4.84
N ILE A 132 -1.13 4.67 5.47
CA ILE A 132 -1.53 4.37 6.84
C ILE A 132 -3.04 4.12 6.88
N LEU A 133 -3.44 2.91 7.28
CA LEU A 133 -4.81 2.56 7.59
C LEU A 133 -4.93 2.24 9.06
N LYS A 134 -5.79 2.97 9.79
CA LYS A 134 -6.07 2.75 11.21
C LYS A 134 -7.53 2.36 11.40
N VAL A 135 -7.75 1.31 12.18
CA VAL A 135 -9.05 0.94 12.75
C VAL A 135 -8.90 1.03 14.26
N MET A 136 -9.44 2.10 14.86
CA MET A 136 -9.20 2.47 16.23
C MET A 136 -10.16 1.78 17.22
N GLN A 137 -11.26 1.23 16.71
CA GLN A 137 -12.22 0.47 17.50
C GLN A 137 -12.59 -0.82 16.77
N PRO A 138 -12.77 -1.94 17.49
CA PRO A 138 -13.01 -3.23 16.83
C PRO A 138 -14.43 -3.36 16.28
N GLN A 139 -15.41 -2.62 16.81
CA GLN A 139 -16.80 -2.79 16.45
C GLN A 139 -17.43 -1.47 15.99
N PHE A 140 -18.25 -1.57 14.94
CA PHE A 140 -19.00 -0.46 14.36
C PHE A 140 -20.48 -0.84 14.20
N GLU A 141 -21.36 0.10 14.51
CA GLU A 141 -22.78 -0.03 14.26
C GLU A 141 -23.10 -0.18 12.78
N PRO A 142 -24.20 -0.88 12.41
CA PRO A 142 -24.60 -1.05 11.01
C PRO A 142 -24.77 0.25 10.23
N SER A 143 -25.14 1.33 10.92
CA SER A 143 -25.27 2.68 10.34
C SER A 143 -23.95 3.24 9.78
N LYS A 144 -22.80 2.75 10.26
CA LYS A 144 -21.46 3.12 9.80
C LYS A 144 -20.97 2.33 8.59
N TYR A 145 -21.75 1.35 8.13
CA TYR A 145 -21.34 0.47 7.03
C TYR A 145 -20.99 1.22 5.75
N ALA A 146 -21.82 2.18 5.34
CA ALA A 146 -21.59 2.95 4.11
C ALA A 146 -20.30 3.80 4.20
N ASP A 147 -20.04 4.40 5.37
CA ASP A 147 -18.83 5.19 5.61
C ASP A 147 -17.58 4.31 5.53
N LEU A 148 -17.60 3.13 6.20
CA LEU A 148 -16.49 2.16 6.17
C LEU A 148 -16.28 1.60 4.75
N LYS A 149 -17.36 1.19 4.06
CA LYS A 149 -17.27 0.72 2.69
C LYS A 149 -16.60 1.76 1.80
N GLY A 150 -17.02 3.03 1.89
CA GLY A 150 -16.42 4.12 1.14
C GLY A 150 -14.97 4.41 1.53
N LEU A 151 -14.58 4.23 2.82
CA LEU A 151 -13.20 4.33 3.24
C LEU A 151 -12.34 3.26 2.55
N PHE A 152 -12.75 1.99 2.61
CA PHE A 152 -12.01 0.88 2.00
C PHE A 152 -12.04 0.90 0.47
N GLU A 153 -13.06 1.48 -0.16
CA GLU A 153 -13.05 1.78 -1.60
C GLU A 153 -11.95 2.79 -1.94
N GLN A 154 -11.81 3.84 -1.15
CA GLN A 154 -10.76 4.84 -1.33
C GLN A 154 -9.36 4.24 -1.10
N VAL A 155 -9.19 3.38 -0.08
CA VAL A 155 -7.94 2.63 0.14
C VAL A 155 -7.58 1.82 -1.10
N ALA A 156 -8.49 0.99 -1.60
CA ALA A 156 -8.24 0.14 -2.75
C ALA A 156 -7.96 0.96 -4.03
N ALA A 157 -8.65 2.07 -4.24
CA ALA A 157 -8.41 2.98 -5.35
C ALA A 157 -7.00 3.61 -5.26
N ALA A 158 -6.65 4.18 -4.11
CA ALA A 158 -5.37 4.81 -3.88
C ALA A 158 -4.18 3.83 -4.02
N HIS A 159 -4.35 2.57 -3.54
CA HIS A 159 -3.35 1.52 -3.72
C HIS A 159 -3.23 1.01 -5.17
N SER A 160 -4.14 1.40 -6.04
CA SER A 160 -4.14 1.02 -7.46
C SER A 160 -3.56 2.11 -8.37
N GLU A 161 -3.20 3.26 -7.82
CA GLU A 161 -2.61 4.36 -8.59
C GLU A 161 -1.14 4.09 -8.93
N ASP A 162 -0.73 4.55 -10.10
CA ASP A 162 0.64 4.42 -10.58
C ASP A 162 1.47 5.65 -10.18
N VAL A 163 2.73 5.41 -9.81
CA VAL A 163 3.76 6.44 -9.70
C VAL A 163 4.40 6.63 -11.07
N VAL A 164 4.57 7.87 -11.51
CA VAL A 164 5.00 8.19 -12.87
C VAL A 164 6.45 8.69 -12.88
N PHE A 165 7.29 8.04 -13.64
CA PHE A 165 8.69 8.42 -13.85
C PHE A 165 8.95 8.80 -15.30
N ALA A 166 9.90 9.70 -15.55
CA ALA A 166 10.42 10.04 -16.87
C ALA A 166 11.91 9.70 -16.97
N PRO A 167 12.44 9.41 -18.17
CA PRO A 167 13.86 9.26 -18.38
C PRO A 167 14.63 10.52 -17.95
N LYS A 168 15.78 10.35 -17.28
CA LYS A 168 16.67 11.49 -17.02
C LYS A 168 17.08 12.12 -18.36
N ARG A 169 16.85 13.42 -18.50
CA ARG A 169 17.38 14.16 -19.65
C ARG A 169 18.89 14.20 -19.52
N VAL A 170 19.58 13.55 -20.44
CA VAL A 170 21.03 13.76 -20.63
C VAL A 170 21.16 15.14 -21.25
N LEU A 171 21.65 16.11 -20.48
CA LEU A 171 22.05 17.40 -21.03
C LEU A 171 23.35 17.13 -21.81
N GLU A 172 23.29 17.22 -23.14
CA GLU A 172 24.45 17.24 -24.03
C GLU A 172 25.25 18.55 -23.82
#